data_502a06fb7455e1b312530bdadb37af4b
#
_entry.id   502a06fb7455e1b312530bdadb37af4b
#
_cell.length_a   1.000
_cell.length_b   1.000
_cell.length_c   1.000
_cell.angle_alpha   90.00
_cell.angle_beta   90.00
_cell.angle_gamma   90.00
#
_symmetry.space_group_name_H-M   'P 1'
#
loop_
_entity.id
_entity.type
_entity.pdbx_description
1 polymer ?
#
loop_
_entity_poly.entity_id
_entity_poly.type
_entity_poly.pdbx_seq_one_letter_code
_entity_poly.pdbx_strand_id
1 'polypeptide(L)'
;MAGEFYNFLGLPFDASADEIRQAYFDAARRLHPDANPQQEARDEFLRIQQAYETLSSPEKRKIYDRSIPEKVKVPLTAAMNIRVSRSVIPALQEPQLLYTLIDINCTGEMDLSRIPPSAICLVIDRSTSMKGERLEMVKANVTQLIKTLKPNDQISVVVFSDRADVIIPPTQVGELEKIQGKINTLDVGGATEMYRGLETGVSLLLRSPENSLMRQLILMTDGHTYGDEEDCFRLAKTAAEANISMTAFGFGSEWNDGFLDQLVSISGGSTVFVTSSKDLQNFLSQRLQAIGIAYASAVNVSIGVDPALEIRYAFRLRPDLSPIPVESPIPLGSLQYGKGISILLEIYAKSIPVNTRELQLASGRVTFKLSAQTFSHGRLAFDIRRPVAPEVE
;
A
#
# COMPACT_ATOMS: atom_id res chain seq x y z
N MET A 1 -9.31 24.16 2.43
CA MET A 1 -10.51 23.35 2.12
C MET A 1 -11.03 22.69 3.39
N ALA A 2 -12.28 22.24 3.45
CA ALA A 2 -12.86 21.74 4.70
C ALA A 2 -12.33 20.33 5.03
N GLY A 3 -11.79 20.11 6.24
CA GLY A 3 -11.27 18.83 6.72
C GLY A 3 -9.76 18.60 6.52
N GLU A 4 -9.04 19.54 5.92
CA GLU A 4 -7.60 19.37 5.58
C GLU A 4 -6.72 19.15 6.80
N PHE A 5 -7.04 19.73 7.96
CA PHE A 5 -6.19 19.60 9.15
C PHE A 5 -6.10 18.15 9.65
N TYR A 6 -7.20 17.40 9.59
CA TYR A 6 -7.15 15.97 9.90
C TYR A 6 -6.33 15.20 8.86
N ASN A 7 -6.46 15.58 7.58
CA ASN A 7 -5.70 14.94 6.50
C ASN A 7 -4.20 15.21 6.61
N PHE A 8 -3.78 16.43 6.97
CA PHE A 8 -2.36 16.76 7.18
C PHE A 8 -1.73 15.92 8.28
N LEU A 9 -2.50 15.57 9.31
CA LEU A 9 -2.06 14.68 10.38
C LEU A 9 -2.32 13.19 10.09
N GLY A 10 -2.95 12.86 8.97
CA GLY A 10 -3.32 11.48 8.65
C GLY A 10 -4.32 10.86 9.62
N LEU A 11 -5.25 11.66 10.16
CA LEU A 11 -6.16 11.29 11.22
C LEU A 11 -7.63 11.29 10.77
N PRO A 12 -8.48 10.42 11.35
CA PRO A 12 -9.92 10.49 11.17
C PRO A 12 -10.52 11.68 11.94
N PHE A 13 -11.74 12.10 11.57
CA PHE A 13 -12.43 13.22 12.21
C PHE A 13 -12.76 12.99 13.69
N ASP A 14 -12.82 11.74 14.13
CA ASP A 14 -13.06 11.33 15.51
C ASP A 14 -11.79 11.08 16.33
N ALA A 15 -10.61 11.46 15.83
CA ALA A 15 -9.34 11.25 16.51
C ALA A 15 -9.33 11.86 17.91
N SER A 16 -8.77 11.14 18.88
CA SER A 16 -8.57 11.60 20.25
C SER A 16 -7.48 12.68 20.34
N ALA A 17 -7.43 13.41 21.45
CA ALA A 17 -6.38 14.40 21.69
C ALA A 17 -4.97 13.78 21.71
N ASP A 18 -4.85 12.56 22.24
CA ASP A 18 -3.56 11.85 22.28
C ASP A 18 -3.11 11.41 20.89
N GLU A 19 -4.03 10.98 20.03
CA GLU A 19 -3.72 10.64 18.63
C GLU A 19 -3.28 11.87 17.83
N ILE A 20 -3.93 13.01 18.03
CA ILE A 20 -3.53 14.28 17.43
C ILE A 20 -2.11 14.66 17.86
N ARG A 21 -1.80 14.51 19.14
CA ARG A 21 -0.47 14.76 19.68
C ARG A 21 0.57 13.83 19.09
N GLN A 22 0.30 12.52 19.06
CA GLN A 22 1.21 11.52 18.54
C GLN A 22 1.49 11.72 17.05
N ALA A 23 0.45 11.95 16.25
CA ALA A 23 0.58 12.19 14.82
C ALA A 23 1.45 13.43 14.52
N TYR A 24 1.28 14.50 15.31
CA TYR A 24 2.12 15.68 15.18
C TYR A 24 3.60 15.38 15.49
N PHE A 25 3.90 14.67 16.58
CA PHE A 25 5.28 14.34 16.92
C PHE A 25 5.94 13.41 15.90
N ASP A 26 5.21 12.44 15.36
CA ASP A 26 5.74 11.54 14.34
C ASP A 26 6.05 12.30 13.04
N ALA A 27 5.16 13.20 12.63
CA ALA A 27 5.38 14.07 11.48
C ALA A 27 6.52 15.07 11.72
N ALA A 28 6.60 15.66 12.93
CA ALA A 28 7.65 16.61 13.29
C ALA A 28 9.04 15.98 13.23
N ARG A 29 9.21 14.73 13.68
CA ARG A 29 10.51 14.03 13.59
C ARG A 29 10.96 13.84 12.14
N ARG A 30 10.03 13.59 11.23
CA ARG A 30 10.32 13.33 9.81
C ARG A 30 10.59 14.61 9.01
N LEU A 31 9.88 15.69 9.32
CA LEU A 31 9.82 16.91 8.51
C LEU A 31 10.53 18.10 9.15
N HIS A 32 11.14 17.92 10.34
CA HIS A 32 11.84 19.01 11.00
C HIS A 32 12.94 19.60 10.11
N PRO A 33 13.06 20.93 10.00
CA PRO A 33 14.04 21.57 9.12
C PRO A 33 15.49 21.11 9.35
N ASP A 34 15.85 20.73 10.59
CA ASP A 34 17.17 20.22 10.92
C ASP A 34 17.41 18.78 10.39
N ALA A 35 16.34 17.99 10.25
CA ALA A 35 16.41 16.63 9.73
C ALA A 35 16.17 16.58 8.21
N ASN A 36 15.42 17.53 7.66
CA ASN A 36 15.08 17.59 6.24
C ASN A 36 15.12 19.06 5.74
N PRO A 37 16.23 19.51 5.13
CA PRO A 37 16.40 20.89 4.71
C PRO A 37 15.67 21.29 3.42
N GLN A 38 14.91 20.38 2.80
CA GLN A 38 14.17 20.64 1.55
C GLN A 38 13.01 21.63 1.78
N GLN A 39 12.77 22.50 0.80
CA GLN A 39 11.73 23.53 0.91
C GLN A 39 10.33 22.93 1.00
N GLU A 40 10.08 21.84 0.27
CA GLU A 40 8.81 21.11 0.28
C GLU A 40 8.50 20.54 1.68
N ALA A 41 9.52 20.02 2.38
CA ALA A 41 9.37 19.50 3.74
C ALA A 41 9.05 20.62 4.76
N ARG A 42 9.60 21.81 4.54
CA ARG A 42 9.27 23.00 5.34
C ARG A 42 7.82 23.42 5.18
N ASP A 43 7.33 23.47 3.95
CA ASP A 43 5.96 23.88 3.65
C ASP A 43 4.96 22.85 4.22
N GLU A 44 5.28 21.56 4.12
CA GLU A 44 4.49 20.50 4.73
C GLU A 44 4.51 20.58 6.26
N PHE A 45 5.67 20.82 6.87
CA PHE A 45 5.81 21.01 8.31
C PHE A 45 4.95 22.16 8.84
N LEU A 46 4.91 23.30 8.15
CA LEU A 46 4.08 24.45 8.53
C LEU A 46 2.58 24.11 8.49
N ARG A 47 2.14 23.35 7.49
CA ARG A 47 0.74 22.89 7.42
C ARG A 47 0.37 21.95 8.56
N ILE A 48 1.28 21.03 8.92
CA ILE A 48 1.10 20.09 10.03
C ILE A 48 1.08 20.83 11.36
N GLN A 49 1.95 21.83 11.54
CA GLN A 49 1.95 22.67 12.73
C GLN A 49 0.64 23.44 12.88
N GLN A 50 0.15 24.06 11.81
CA GLN A 50 -1.15 24.76 11.80
C GLN A 50 -2.31 23.82 12.15
N ALA A 51 -2.29 22.59 11.59
CA ALA A 51 -3.27 21.56 11.89
C ALA A 51 -3.26 21.20 13.38
N TYR A 52 -2.07 20.97 13.94
CA TYR A 52 -1.91 20.66 15.36
C TYR A 52 -2.38 21.79 16.27
N GLU A 53 -2.00 23.04 16.00
CA GLU A 53 -2.42 24.22 16.78
C GLU A 53 -3.95 24.39 16.81
N THR A 54 -4.62 23.95 15.77
CA THR A 54 -6.09 24.00 15.69
C THR A 54 -6.74 22.81 16.37
N LEU A 55 -6.27 21.59 16.06
CA LEU A 55 -6.92 20.37 16.51
C LEU A 55 -6.57 19.97 17.95
N SER A 56 -5.44 20.41 18.48
CA SER A 56 -5.05 20.19 19.89
C SER A 56 -5.82 21.06 20.89
N SER A 57 -6.39 22.19 20.45
CA SER A 57 -7.23 23.04 21.29
C SER A 57 -8.71 22.62 21.14
N PRO A 58 -9.38 22.21 22.24
CA PRO A 58 -10.79 21.80 22.17
C PRO A 58 -11.72 22.87 21.60
N GLU A 59 -11.50 24.14 21.90
CA GLU A 59 -12.33 25.25 21.43
C GLU A 59 -12.12 25.49 19.92
N LYS A 60 -10.85 25.57 19.47
CA LYS A 60 -10.52 25.76 18.07
C LYS A 60 -10.99 24.58 17.23
N ARG A 61 -10.77 23.35 17.74
CA ARG A 61 -11.23 22.13 17.10
C ARG A 61 -12.74 22.13 16.90
N LYS A 62 -13.51 22.47 17.92
CA LYS A 62 -14.98 22.51 17.86
C LYS A 62 -15.48 23.52 16.80
N ILE A 63 -14.82 24.65 16.66
CA ILE A 63 -15.15 25.66 15.62
C ILE A 63 -14.80 25.11 14.24
N TYR A 64 -13.61 24.51 14.10
CA TYR A 64 -13.17 23.91 12.85
C TYR A 64 -14.09 22.77 12.41
N ASP A 65 -14.44 21.85 13.33
CA ASP A 65 -15.32 20.70 13.04
C ASP A 65 -16.72 21.13 12.56
N ARG A 66 -17.24 22.27 13.06
CA ARG A 66 -18.50 22.85 12.59
C ARG A 66 -18.41 23.43 11.18
N SER A 67 -17.22 23.83 10.74
CA SER A 67 -16.99 24.33 9.38
C SER A 67 -16.91 23.23 8.33
N ILE A 68 -16.74 21.96 8.75
CA ILE A 68 -16.64 20.81 7.85
C ILE A 68 -18.04 20.37 7.42
N PRO A 69 -18.40 20.45 6.13
CA PRO A 69 -19.69 19.97 5.65
C PRO A 69 -19.89 18.48 5.92
N GLU A 70 -21.10 18.06 6.29
CA GLU A 70 -21.43 16.65 6.54
C GLU A 70 -21.11 15.72 5.35
N LYS A 71 -21.28 16.19 4.12
CA LYS A 71 -20.93 15.45 2.90
C LYS A 71 -19.43 15.13 2.77
N VAL A 72 -18.56 15.79 3.54
CA VAL A 72 -17.12 15.57 3.58
C VAL A 72 -16.78 14.49 4.61
N LYS A 73 -17.63 14.31 5.61
CA LYS A 73 -17.49 13.27 6.63
C LYS A 73 -18.02 11.96 6.08
N VAL A 74 -17.16 11.23 5.35
CA VAL A 74 -17.53 9.89 4.82
C VAL A 74 -17.54 8.89 5.98
N PRO A 75 -18.68 8.24 6.27
CA PRO A 75 -18.71 7.23 7.32
C PRO A 75 -17.86 6.02 6.92
N LEU A 76 -17.13 5.47 7.89
CA LEU A 76 -16.42 4.22 7.70
C LEU A 76 -17.42 3.07 7.59
N THR A 77 -17.51 2.47 6.40
CA THR A 77 -18.35 1.30 6.14
C THR A 77 -17.51 0.03 5.98
N ALA A 78 -16.35 -0.03 6.65
CA ALA A 78 -15.53 -1.22 6.74
C ALA A 78 -15.86 -1.99 8.02
N ALA A 79 -15.85 -3.31 7.93
CA ALA A 79 -16.00 -4.22 9.04
C ALA A 79 -14.80 -5.16 9.14
N MET A 80 -14.50 -5.59 10.36
CA MET A 80 -13.41 -6.50 10.64
C MET A 80 -13.97 -7.73 11.38
N ASN A 81 -13.57 -8.92 10.92
CA ASN A 81 -13.87 -10.19 11.57
C ASN A 81 -12.56 -10.89 11.93
N ILE A 82 -12.44 -11.36 13.17
CA ILE A 82 -11.22 -11.98 13.66
C ILE A 82 -11.52 -13.38 14.16
N ARG A 83 -10.73 -14.33 13.66
CA ARG A 83 -10.79 -15.74 14.05
C ARG A 83 -9.43 -16.17 14.57
N VAL A 84 -9.42 -16.98 15.60
CA VAL A 84 -8.21 -17.54 16.20
C VAL A 84 -8.26 -19.05 16.16
N SER A 85 -7.09 -19.67 16.11
CA SER A 85 -6.98 -21.14 15.99
C SER A 85 -7.48 -21.88 17.24
N ARG A 86 -7.48 -21.22 18.40
CA ARG A 86 -7.91 -21.82 19.68
C ARG A 86 -8.78 -20.85 20.48
N SER A 87 -9.89 -21.31 21.02
CA SER A 87 -10.76 -20.55 21.92
C SER A 87 -10.20 -20.45 23.34
N VAL A 88 -9.47 -21.47 23.77
CA VAL A 88 -8.74 -21.58 25.05
C VAL A 88 -7.32 -22.01 24.75
N ILE A 89 -6.34 -21.38 25.39
CA ILE A 89 -4.93 -21.65 25.17
C ILE A 89 -4.41 -22.53 26.34
N PRO A 90 -3.76 -23.68 26.07
CA PRO A 90 -3.17 -24.48 27.14
C PRO A 90 -1.94 -23.78 27.72
N ALA A 91 -1.82 -23.84 29.07
CA ALA A 91 -0.63 -23.41 29.77
C ALA A 91 0.46 -24.47 29.64
N LEU A 92 1.28 -24.37 28.61
CA LEU A 92 2.37 -25.29 28.34
C LEU A 92 3.72 -24.60 28.51
N GLN A 93 4.70 -25.34 29.06
CA GLN A 93 6.09 -24.92 29.10
C GLN A 93 6.79 -25.12 27.75
N GLU A 94 6.21 -25.92 26.88
CA GLU A 94 6.68 -26.19 25.53
C GLU A 94 6.22 -25.09 24.55
N PRO A 95 6.99 -24.88 23.48
CA PRO A 95 6.61 -23.91 22.45
C PRO A 95 5.29 -24.27 21.76
N GLN A 96 4.49 -23.25 21.46
CA GLN A 96 3.19 -23.37 20.78
C GLN A 96 3.12 -22.42 19.59
N LEU A 97 2.42 -22.86 18.54
CA LEU A 97 2.02 -22.00 17.42
C LEU A 97 0.52 -21.71 17.54
N LEU A 98 0.20 -20.44 17.44
CA LEU A 98 -1.16 -19.91 17.43
C LEU A 98 -1.38 -19.13 16.14
N TYR A 99 -2.55 -19.24 15.56
CA TYR A 99 -2.89 -18.54 14.33
C TYR A 99 -4.05 -17.58 14.56
N THR A 100 -3.91 -16.40 13.99
CA THR A 100 -4.98 -15.39 13.98
C THR A 100 -5.26 -14.98 12.54
N LEU A 101 -6.51 -15.09 12.13
CA LEU A 101 -6.98 -14.63 10.83
C LEU A 101 -7.82 -13.38 11.01
N ILE A 102 -7.44 -12.31 10.33
CA ILE A 102 -8.13 -11.01 10.35
C ILE A 102 -8.70 -10.77 8.95
N ASP A 103 -10.02 -10.74 8.84
CA ASP A 103 -10.74 -10.41 7.61
C ASP A 103 -11.28 -8.98 7.70
N ILE A 104 -10.92 -8.14 6.72
CA ILE A 104 -11.33 -6.74 6.60
C ILE A 104 -12.17 -6.61 5.34
N ASN A 105 -13.41 -6.16 5.46
CA ASN A 105 -14.34 -6.05 4.35
C ASN A 105 -14.99 -4.67 4.31
N CYS A 106 -15.26 -4.16 3.11
CA CYS A 106 -16.13 -3.01 2.92
C CYS A 106 -17.60 -3.50 2.88
N THR A 107 -18.43 -2.92 3.74
CA THR A 107 -19.87 -3.24 3.85
C THR A 107 -20.77 -2.20 3.17
N GLY A 108 -20.20 -1.09 2.69
CA GLY A 108 -20.94 -0.02 2.01
C GLY A 108 -21.23 -0.33 0.54
N GLU A 109 -22.21 0.38 -0.01
CA GLU A 109 -22.49 0.36 -1.43
C GLU A 109 -21.43 1.16 -2.21
N MET A 110 -21.12 0.71 -3.42
CA MET A 110 -20.13 1.34 -4.27
C MET A 110 -20.70 2.59 -4.94
N ASP A 111 -20.12 3.75 -4.63
CA ASP A 111 -20.40 5.00 -5.32
C ASP A 111 -19.23 5.34 -6.26
N LEU A 112 -19.36 4.98 -7.52
CA LEU A 112 -18.33 5.20 -8.55
C LEU A 112 -17.96 6.69 -8.73
N SER A 113 -18.87 7.62 -8.38
CA SER A 113 -18.60 9.06 -8.51
C SER A 113 -17.57 9.57 -7.50
N ARG A 114 -17.33 8.82 -6.43
CA ARG A 114 -16.39 9.16 -5.37
C ARG A 114 -15.00 8.56 -5.56
N ILE A 115 -14.83 7.65 -6.50
CA ILE A 115 -13.54 7.02 -6.76
C ILE A 115 -12.69 7.99 -7.60
N PRO A 116 -11.53 8.45 -7.09
CA PRO A 116 -10.67 9.34 -7.85
C PRO A 116 -10.08 8.63 -9.07
N PRO A 117 -9.70 9.36 -10.12
CA PRO A 117 -8.97 8.79 -11.24
C PRO A 117 -7.59 8.28 -10.79
N SER A 118 -6.98 7.46 -11.63
CA SER A 118 -5.70 6.81 -11.33
C SER A 118 -4.53 7.51 -12.03
N ALA A 119 -3.37 7.52 -11.38
CA ALA A 119 -2.08 7.82 -11.99
C ALA A 119 -1.28 6.52 -12.04
N ILE A 120 -1.07 5.98 -13.23
CA ILE A 120 -0.40 4.70 -13.44
C ILE A 120 0.95 4.96 -14.08
N CYS A 121 2.02 4.46 -13.47
CA CYS A 121 3.36 4.45 -14.05
C CYS A 121 3.75 3.01 -14.37
N LEU A 122 3.98 2.72 -15.64
CA LEU A 122 4.58 1.47 -16.09
C LEU A 122 6.09 1.64 -16.12
N VAL A 123 6.80 0.77 -15.38
CA VAL A 123 8.26 0.71 -15.35
C VAL A 123 8.66 -0.62 -15.99
N ILE A 124 9.20 -0.54 -17.21
CA ILE A 124 9.42 -1.68 -18.08
C ILE A 124 10.92 -1.94 -18.24
N ASP A 125 11.33 -3.13 -17.86
CA ASP A 125 12.66 -3.64 -18.11
C ASP A 125 12.85 -3.87 -19.61
N ARG A 126 13.92 -3.30 -20.17
CA ARG A 126 14.36 -3.55 -21.55
C ARG A 126 15.77 -4.11 -21.64
N SER A 127 16.28 -4.68 -20.55
CA SER A 127 17.57 -5.35 -20.53
C SER A 127 17.67 -6.50 -21.54
N THR A 128 18.86 -6.98 -21.79
CA THR A 128 19.08 -8.03 -22.82
C THR A 128 18.34 -9.34 -22.50
N SER A 129 18.06 -9.64 -21.25
CA SER A 129 17.28 -10.80 -20.82
C SER A 129 15.81 -10.76 -21.23
N MET A 130 15.27 -9.54 -21.43
CA MET A 130 13.91 -9.31 -21.93
C MET A 130 13.75 -9.49 -23.45
N LYS A 131 14.82 -9.88 -24.17
CA LYS A 131 14.82 -10.01 -25.64
C LYS A 131 13.81 -11.03 -26.14
N GLY A 132 13.18 -10.71 -27.28
CA GLY A 132 12.27 -11.60 -28.01
C GLY A 132 10.84 -11.57 -27.48
N GLU A 133 10.26 -12.74 -27.21
CA GLU A 133 8.85 -12.87 -26.88
C GLU A 133 8.43 -12.08 -25.63
N ARG A 134 9.31 -11.92 -24.63
CA ARG A 134 9.02 -11.21 -23.39
C ARG A 134 8.71 -9.73 -23.66
N LEU A 135 9.59 -9.02 -24.36
CA LEU A 135 9.38 -7.60 -24.69
C LEU A 135 8.19 -7.39 -25.62
N GLU A 136 8.03 -8.25 -26.64
CA GLU A 136 6.87 -8.17 -27.54
C GLU A 136 5.53 -8.43 -26.82
N MET A 137 5.53 -9.37 -25.88
CA MET A 137 4.38 -9.61 -25.00
C MET A 137 4.04 -8.35 -24.17
N VAL A 138 5.05 -7.70 -23.59
CA VAL A 138 4.86 -6.47 -22.82
C VAL A 138 4.30 -5.35 -23.72
N LYS A 139 4.87 -5.11 -24.89
CA LYS A 139 4.40 -4.07 -25.84
C LYS A 139 2.92 -4.26 -26.21
N ALA A 140 2.55 -5.49 -26.60
CA ALA A 140 1.18 -5.82 -26.98
C ALA A 140 0.19 -5.59 -25.83
N ASN A 141 0.53 -6.03 -24.61
CA ASN A 141 -0.34 -5.93 -23.46
C ASN A 141 -0.42 -4.50 -22.88
N VAL A 142 0.68 -3.74 -22.90
CA VAL A 142 0.66 -2.32 -22.52
C VAL A 142 -0.22 -1.52 -23.47
N THR A 143 -0.15 -1.77 -24.77
CA THR A 143 -1.04 -1.15 -25.76
C THR A 143 -2.52 -1.44 -25.45
N GLN A 144 -2.83 -2.68 -25.13
CA GLN A 144 -4.20 -3.08 -24.78
C GLN A 144 -4.66 -2.47 -23.45
N LEU A 145 -3.78 -2.44 -22.44
CA LEU A 145 -4.06 -1.82 -21.15
C LEU A 145 -4.44 -0.33 -21.30
N ILE A 146 -3.70 0.43 -22.08
CA ILE A 146 -3.96 1.85 -22.29
C ILE A 146 -5.37 2.10 -22.85
N LYS A 147 -5.87 1.22 -23.71
CA LYS A 147 -7.22 1.30 -24.26
C LYS A 147 -8.33 1.08 -23.24
N THR A 148 -8.01 0.49 -22.09
CA THR A 148 -8.98 0.20 -21.01
C THR A 148 -9.05 1.27 -19.95
N LEU A 149 -8.12 2.25 -19.96
CA LEU A 149 -8.08 3.35 -19.01
C LEU A 149 -9.24 4.32 -19.22
N LYS A 150 -9.68 4.95 -18.13
CA LYS A 150 -10.72 5.97 -18.16
C LYS A 150 -10.15 7.29 -18.67
N PRO A 151 -10.98 8.17 -19.26
CA PRO A 151 -10.51 9.46 -19.83
C PRO A 151 -9.75 10.36 -18.84
N ASN A 152 -10.09 10.28 -17.56
CA ASN A 152 -9.47 11.07 -16.50
C ASN A 152 -8.26 10.38 -15.85
N ASP A 153 -7.97 9.12 -16.20
CA ASP A 153 -6.78 8.44 -15.73
C ASP A 153 -5.53 9.04 -16.41
N GLN A 154 -4.41 9.01 -15.70
CA GLN A 154 -3.10 9.39 -16.21
C GLN A 154 -2.22 8.15 -16.37
N ILE A 155 -1.46 8.11 -17.46
CA ILE A 155 -0.44 7.08 -17.68
C ILE A 155 0.91 7.72 -17.93
N SER A 156 1.95 7.10 -17.37
CA SER A 156 3.35 7.34 -17.74
C SER A 156 4.04 6.02 -18.02
N VAL A 157 5.04 6.03 -18.88
CA VAL A 157 5.84 4.84 -19.20
C VAL A 157 7.31 5.19 -19.10
N VAL A 158 7.99 4.47 -18.26
CA VAL A 158 9.43 4.49 -18.06
C VAL A 158 9.99 3.17 -18.56
N VAL A 159 11.07 3.18 -19.29
CA VAL A 159 11.84 1.99 -19.63
C VAL A 159 13.21 2.07 -18.98
N PHE A 160 13.75 0.96 -18.57
CA PHE A 160 15.07 0.93 -17.94
C PHE A 160 15.93 -0.24 -18.43
N SER A 161 17.23 -0.01 -18.37
CA SER A 161 18.31 -1.00 -18.52
C SER A 161 19.47 -0.53 -17.63
N ASP A 162 20.60 -0.12 -18.19
CA ASP A 162 21.70 0.61 -17.53
C ASP A 162 21.36 2.10 -17.25
N ARG A 163 20.27 2.59 -17.80
CA ARG A 163 19.68 3.91 -17.58
C ARG A 163 18.18 3.85 -17.70
N ALA A 164 17.50 4.87 -17.18
CA ALA A 164 16.05 5.01 -17.30
C ALA A 164 15.68 6.13 -18.26
N ASP A 165 14.73 5.85 -19.15
CA ASP A 165 14.22 6.80 -20.14
C ASP A 165 12.69 6.95 -19.98
N VAL A 166 12.19 8.19 -19.92
CA VAL A 166 10.75 8.47 -19.91
C VAL A 166 10.22 8.46 -21.35
N ILE A 167 9.55 7.40 -21.73
CA ILE A 167 8.96 7.26 -23.07
C ILE A 167 7.65 8.04 -23.18
N ILE A 168 6.83 7.95 -22.13
CA ILE A 168 5.56 8.67 -22.02
C ILE A 168 5.58 9.41 -20.70
N PRO A 169 5.63 10.74 -20.69
CA PRO A 169 5.45 11.54 -19.48
C PRO A 169 4.01 11.41 -18.98
N PRO A 170 3.68 11.81 -17.73
CA PRO A 170 2.32 11.77 -17.21
C PRO A 170 1.34 12.43 -18.18
N THR A 171 0.51 11.61 -18.83
CA THR A 171 -0.38 12.01 -19.92
C THR A 171 -1.78 11.47 -19.66
N GLN A 172 -2.81 12.31 -19.83
CA GLN A 172 -4.20 11.83 -19.82
C GLN A 172 -4.51 11.02 -21.08
N VAL A 173 -5.40 10.05 -20.95
CA VAL A 173 -5.73 9.08 -22.01
C VAL A 173 -6.56 9.74 -23.11
N GLY A 174 -5.95 10.60 -23.91
CA GLY A 174 -6.59 11.25 -25.07
C GLY A 174 -5.85 11.07 -26.40
N GLU A 175 -4.56 10.69 -26.35
CA GLU A 175 -3.67 10.60 -27.51
C GLU A 175 -3.11 9.19 -27.75
N LEU A 176 -3.99 8.19 -27.75
CA LEU A 176 -3.65 6.75 -27.80
C LEU A 176 -2.70 6.37 -28.93
N GLU A 177 -2.90 6.93 -30.15
CA GLU A 177 -2.07 6.58 -31.32
C GLU A 177 -0.60 6.98 -31.16
N LYS A 178 -0.35 8.17 -30.57
CA LYS A 178 1.02 8.63 -30.29
C LYS A 178 1.72 7.78 -29.25
N ILE A 179 0.98 7.36 -28.23
CA ILE A 179 1.46 6.49 -27.16
C ILE A 179 1.86 5.13 -27.74
N GLN A 180 0.98 4.54 -28.54
CA GLN A 180 1.20 3.24 -29.18
C GLN A 180 2.42 3.24 -30.09
N GLY A 181 2.61 4.29 -30.90
CA GLY A 181 3.78 4.45 -31.74
C GLY A 181 5.08 4.38 -30.96
N LYS A 182 5.16 5.10 -29.83
CA LYS A 182 6.36 5.09 -28.96
C LYS A 182 6.62 3.73 -28.30
N ILE A 183 5.58 3.00 -27.87
CA ILE A 183 5.74 1.67 -27.28
C ILE A 183 6.29 0.67 -28.31
N ASN A 184 5.81 0.73 -29.54
CA ASN A 184 6.26 -0.19 -30.59
C ASN A 184 7.75 0.00 -30.97
N THR A 185 8.32 1.18 -30.72
CA THR A 185 9.75 1.47 -31.00
C THR A 185 10.71 1.04 -29.88
N LEU A 186 10.20 0.41 -28.80
CA LEU A 186 11.06 -0.06 -27.72
C LEU A 186 11.95 -1.20 -28.19
N ASP A 187 13.24 -1.08 -27.92
CA ASP A 187 14.26 -2.09 -28.20
C ASP A 187 15.01 -2.50 -26.93
N VAL A 188 15.49 -3.74 -26.91
CA VAL A 188 16.31 -4.26 -25.82
C VAL A 188 17.73 -3.72 -25.87
N GLY A 189 18.36 -3.56 -24.71
CA GLY A 189 19.78 -3.22 -24.61
C GLY A 189 20.22 -2.86 -23.20
N GLY A 190 21.49 -3.09 -22.91
CA GLY A 190 22.11 -2.74 -21.64
C GLY A 190 21.98 -3.81 -20.54
N ALA A 191 22.59 -3.51 -19.40
CA ALA A 191 22.47 -4.27 -18.15
C ALA A 191 21.15 -3.89 -17.43
N THR A 192 20.94 -4.38 -16.21
CA THR A 192 19.72 -4.11 -15.44
C THR A 192 20.07 -3.32 -14.18
N GLU A 193 19.76 -2.03 -14.16
CA GLU A 193 19.78 -1.17 -12.96
C GLU A 193 18.33 -0.80 -12.61
N MET A 194 17.68 -1.64 -11.80
CA MET A 194 16.25 -1.51 -11.50
C MET A 194 15.95 -0.25 -10.70
N TYR A 195 16.83 0.15 -9.80
CA TYR A 195 16.70 1.36 -9.01
C TYR A 195 16.42 2.59 -9.88
N ARG A 196 17.14 2.76 -11.00
CA ARG A 196 16.96 3.88 -11.92
C ARG A 196 15.56 3.96 -12.51
N GLY A 197 15.03 2.81 -12.92
CA GLY A 197 13.66 2.70 -13.43
C GLY A 197 12.63 3.06 -12.37
N LEU A 198 12.76 2.48 -11.18
CA LEU A 198 11.86 2.72 -10.05
C LEU A 198 11.92 4.17 -9.57
N GLU A 199 13.13 4.75 -9.40
CA GLU A 199 13.33 6.14 -8.99
C GLU A 199 12.64 7.11 -9.94
N THR A 200 12.83 6.91 -11.24
CA THR A 200 12.17 7.72 -12.29
C THR A 200 10.65 7.57 -12.19
N GLY A 201 10.13 6.34 -12.09
CA GLY A 201 8.69 6.07 -12.00
C GLY A 201 8.06 6.68 -10.74
N VAL A 202 8.68 6.52 -9.58
CA VAL A 202 8.22 7.12 -8.33
C VAL A 202 8.23 8.64 -8.42
N SER A 203 9.30 9.24 -8.96
CA SER A 203 9.41 10.69 -9.15
C SER A 203 8.31 11.26 -10.04
N LEU A 204 7.91 10.56 -11.11
CA LEU A 204 6.80 10.96 -11.95
C LEU A 204 5.45 10.91 -11.20
N LEU A 205 5.23 9.88 -10.41
CA LEU A 205 4.01 9.74 -9.60
C LEU A 205 3.93 10.77 -8.47
N LEU A 206 5.05 11.15 -7.87
CA LEU A 206 5.10 12.18 -6.83
C LEU A 206 4.73 13.58 -7.35
N ARG A 207 4.97 13.87 -8.62
CA ARG A 207 4.56 15.15 -9.26
C ARG A 207 3.05 15.24 -9.47
N SER A 208 2.33 14.13 -9.46
CA SER A 208 0.87 14.12 -9.56
C SER A 208 0.27 14.61 -8.24
N PRO A 209 -0.82 15.44 -8.25
CA PRO A 209 -1.44 15.93 -7.04
C PRO A 209 -1.87 14.79 -6.11
N GLU A 210 -1.38 14.80 -4.86
CA GLU A 210 -1.58 13.69 -3.91
C GLU A 210 -3.05 13.35 -3.65
N ASN A 211 -3.89 14.36 -3.68
CA ASN A 211 -5.28 14.26 -3.25
C ASN A 211 -6.29 14.04 -4.40
N SER A 212 -5.82 13.91 -5.62
CA SER A 212 -6.70 13.81 -6.80
C SER A 212 -6.56 12.51 -7.59
N LEU A 213 -5.52 11.71 -7.33
CA LEU A 213 -5.22 10.52 -8.12
C LEU A 213 -4.81 9.34 -7.24
N MET A 214 -5.25 8.13 -7.60
CA MET A 214 -4.74 6.88 -7.02
C MET A 214 -3.46 6.50 -7.75
N ARG A 215 -2.33 6.50 -7.02
CA ARG A 215 -1.00 6.28 -7.58
C ARG A 215 -0.64 4.81 -7.62
N GLN A 216 -0.28 4.31 -8.78
CA GLN A 216 0.12 2.91 -9.00
C GLN A 216 1.40 2.85 -9.82
N LEU A 217 2.39 2.10 -9.34
CA LEU A 217 3.56 1.73 -10.10
C LEU A 217 3.47 0.26 -10.46
N ILE A 218 3.61 -0.05 -11.74
CA ILE A 218 3.60 -1.42 -12.26
C ILE A 218 4.96 -1.70 -12.87
N LEU A 219 5.75 -2.52 -12.19
CA LEU A 219 7.06 -2.99 -12.64
C LEU A 219 6.89 -4.24 -13.52
N MET A 220 7.56 -4.28 -14.65
CA MET A 220 7.59 -5.40 -15.58
C MET A 220 9.05 -5.78 -15.85
N THR A 221 9.51 -6.92 -15.32
CA THR A 221 10.92 -7.33 -15.35
C THR A 221 11.05 -8.84 -15.25
N ASP A 222 12.21 -9.39 -15.58
CA ASP A 222 12.57 -10.75 -15.20
C ASP A 222 13.21 -10.87 -13.80
N GLY A 223 13.24 -9.76 -13.04
CA GLY A 223 13.57 -9.72 -11.63
C GLY A 223 15.07 -9.72 -11.30
N HIS A 224 15.93 -9.70 -12.27
CA HIS A 224 17.37 -9.59 -12.01
C HIS A 224 17.78 -8.12 -11.94
N THR A 225 18.57 -7.80 -10.91
CA THR A 225 19.23 -6.50 -10.77
C THR A 225 20.63 -6.69 -10.20
N TYR A 226 21.52 -5.72 -10.34
CA TYR A 226 22.91 -5.88 -9.96
C TYR A 226 23.35 -4.82 -8.95
N GLY A 227 23.23 -5.18 -7.65
CA GLY A 227 23.84 -4.42 -6.56
C GLY A 227 23.11 -3.18 -6.10
N ASP A 228 21.89 -2.93 -6.58
CA ASP A 228 21.03 -1.79 -6.20
C ASP A 228 19.79 -2.19 -5.38
N GLU A 229 19.73 -3.43 -4.89
CA GLU A 229 18.59 -4.01 -4.16
C GLU A 229 18.20 -3.19 -2.92
N GLU A 230 19.18 -2.80 -2.10
CA GLU A 230 18.95 -2.00 -0.90
C GLU A 230 18.41 -0.59 -1.23
N ASP A 231 18.85 0.00 -2.33
CA ASP A 231 18.35 1.28 -2.81
C ASP A 231 16.91 1.15 -3.30
N CYS A 232 16.57 0.04 -3.96
CA CYS A 232 15.21 -0.29 -4.36
C CYS A 232 14.28 -0.42 -3.13
N PHE A 233 14.71 -1.08 -2.06
CA PHE A 233 13.92 -1.20 -0.83
C PHE A 233 13.71 0.15 -0.12
N ARG A 234 14.75 1.01 -0.06
CA ARG A 234 14.59 2.37 0.49
C ARG A 234 13.60 3.19 -0.32
N LEU A 235 13.66 3.10 -1.64
CA LEU A 235 12.73 3.78 -2.53
C LEU A 235 11.30 3.27 -2.38
N ALA A 236 11.12 1.94 -2.22
CA ALA A 236 9.80 1.35 -1.97
C ALA A 236 9.18 1.84 -0.66
N LYS A 237 9.97 2.08 0.39
CA LYS A 237 9.50 2.73 1.64
C LYS A 237 9.01 4.15 1.37
N THR A 238 9.79 4.95 0.63
CA THR A 238 9.37 6.31 0.22
C THR A 238 8.09 6.29 -0.61
N ALA A 239 7.96 5.33 -1.52
CA ALA A 239 6.75 5.15 -2.32
C ALA A 239 5.54 4.79 -1.45
N ALA A 240 5.71 3.89 -0.48
CA ALA A 240 4.66 3.50 0.46
C ALA A 240 4.19 4.67 1.33
N GLU A 241 5.11 5.49 1.85
CA GLU A 241 4.81 6.71 2.61
C GLU A 241 4.01 7.73 1.78
N ALA A 242 4.30 7.81 0.48
CA ALA A 242 3.57 8.65 -0.47
C ALA A 242 2.28 7.99 -1.00
N ASN A 243 1.87 6.84 -0.46
CA ASN A 243 0.71 6.05 -0.90
C ASN A 243 0.77 5.66 -2.39
N ILE A 244 1.95 5.34 -2.88
CA ILE A 244 2.17 4.72 -4.19
C ILE A 244 2.15 3.20 -3.97
N SER A 245 1.15 2.52 -4.51
CA SER A 245 1.12 1.05 -4.50
C SER A 245 1.99 0.51 -5.63
N MET A 246 2.82 -0.49 -5.33
CA MET A 246 3.71 -1.12 -6.30
C MET A 246 3.22 -2.54 -6.60
N THR A 247 3.25 -2.94 -7.86
CA THR A 247 2.98 -4.32 -8.30
C THR A 247 4.08 -4.73 -9.26
N ALA A 248 4.60 -5.95 -9.16
CA ALA A 248 5.59 -6.47 -10.08
C ALA A 248 5.01 -7.64 -10.91
N PHE A 249 5.31 -7.61 -12.20
CA PHE A 249 5.09 -8.72 -13.11
C PHE A 249 6.44 -9.32 -13.48
N GLY A 250 6.66 -10.56 -13.04
CA GLY A 250 7.88 -11.32 -13.28
C GLY A 250 7.76 -12.21 -14.52
N PHE A 251 8.78 -12.21 -15.38
CA PHE A 251 8.83 -12.97 -16.62
C PHE A 251 9.95 -14.01 -16.61
N GLY A 252 9.66 -15.21 -17.11
CA GLY A 252 10.64 -16.28 -17.24
C GLY A 252 10.75 -17.16 -15.99
N SER A 253 11.38 -18.32 -16.13
CA SER A 253 11.46 -19.33 -15.05
C SER A 253 12.53 -19.04 -14.00
N GLU A 254 13.47 -18.15 -14.28
CA GLU A 254 14.62 -17.83 -13.42
C GLU A 254 14.53 -16.43 -12.81
N TRP A 255 13.33 -15.89 -12.67
CA TRP A 255 13.12 -14.58 -12.08
C TRP A 255 13.40 -14.58 -10.56
N ASN A 256 13.85 -13.44 -10.02
CA ASN A 256 14.13 -13.30 -8.59
C ASN A 256 12.85 -13.00 -7.80
N ASP A 257 12.06 -14.04 -7.51
CA ASP A 257 10.76 -13.94 -6.82
C ASP A 257 10.90 -13.37 -5.41
N GLY A 258 11.88 -13.82 -4.65
CA GLY A 258 12.11 -13.38 -3.28
C GLY A 258 12.40 -11.89 -3.17
N PHE A 259 13.21 -11.34 -4.07
CA PHE A 259 13.50 -9.90 -4.12
C PHE A 259 12.26 -9.09 -4.53
N LEU A 260 11.56 -9.50 -5.58
CA LEU A 260 10.39 -8.78 -6.07
C LEU A 260 9.23 -8.82 -5.05
N ASP A 261 9.00 -9.97 -4.41
CA ASP A 261 7.99 -10.08 -3.34
C ASP A 261 8.31 -9.16 -2.18
N GLN A 262 9.54 -9.12 -1.72
CA GLN A 262 9.97 -8.22 -0.65
C GLN A 262 9.80 -6.75 -1.08
N LEU A 263 10.23 -6.39 -2.29
CA LEU A 263 10.15 -5.03 -2.82
C LEU A 263 8.72 -4.49 -2.82
N VAL A 264 7.78 -5.23 -3.42
CA VAL A 264 6.40 -4.74 -3.56
C VAL A 264 5.59 -4.85 -2.28
N SER A 265 5.93 -5.80 -1.38
CA SER A 265 5.25 -5.97 -0.10
C SER A 265 5.40 -4.75 0.81
N ILE A 266 6.51 -4.00 0.69
CA ILE A 266 6.76 -2.75 1.41
C ILE A 266 5.64 -1.71 1.16
N SER A 267 5.03 -1.71 -0.02
CA SER A 267 3.90 -0.84 -0.37
C SER A 267 2.52 -1.52 -0.26
N GLY A 268 2.46 -2.73 0.30
CA GLY A 268 1.25 -3.56 0.35
C GLY A 268 0.84 -4.11 -1.02
N GLY A 269 1.76 -4.15 -1.98
CA GLY A 269 1.55 -4.72 -3.30
C GLY A 269 1.71 -6.23 -3.37
N SER A 270 1.77 -6.77 -4.57
CA SER A 270 1.98 -8.19 -4.83
C SER A 270 2.76 -8.40 -6.12
N THR A 271 3.45 -9.52 -6.21
CA THR A 271 4.13 -9.99 -7.40
C THR A 271 3.27 -11.01 -8.13
N VAL A 272 3.34 -11.00 -9.44
CA VAL A 272 2.60 -11.93 -10.29
C VAL A 272 3.56 -12.53 -11.30
N PHE A 273 3.64 -13.86 -11.33
CA PHE A 273 4.40 -14.57 -12.34
C PHE A 273 3.61 -14.67 -13.64
N VAL A 274 4.24 -14.27 -14.75
CA VAL A 274 3.63 -14.23 -16.07
C VAL A 274 4.23 -15.32 -16.94
N THR A 275 3.39 -16.28 -17.35
CA THR A 275 3.77 -17.40 -18.23
C THR A 275 3.31 -17.20 -19.67
N SER A 276 2.30 -16.37 -19.89
CA SER A 276 1.75 -16.14 -21.22
C SER A 276 1.22 -14.72 -21.41
N SER A 277 1.07 -14.30 -22.67
CA SER A 277 0.45 -13.00 -23.00
C SER A 277 -0.98 -12.88 -22.48
N LYS A 278 -1.72 -13.99 -22.45
CA LYS A 278 -3.08 -14.03 -21.90
C LYS A 278 -3.09 -13.82 -20.38
N ASP A 279 -2.11 -14.40 -19.67
CA ASP A 279 -1.99 -14.19 -18.23
C ASP A 279 -1.68 -12.73 -17.93
N LEU A 280 -0.70 -12.13 -18.62
CA LEU A 280 -0.39 -10.72 -18.49
C LEU A 280 -1.61 -9.83 -18.71
N GLN A 281 -2.37 -10.08 -19.79
CA GLN A 281 -3.59 -9.32 -20.09
C GLN A 281 -4.63 -9.45 -18.97
N ASN A 282 -4.86 -10.66 -18.48
CA ASN A 282 -5.81 -10.93 -17.41
C ASN A 282 -5.41 -10.21 -16.12
N PHE A 283 -4.15 -10.33 -15.71
CA PHE A 283 -3.64 -9.72 -14.50
C PHE A 283 -3.64 -8.19 -14.56
N LEU A 284 -3.23 -7.60 -15.68
CA LEU A 284 -3.30 -6.16 -15.89
C LEU A 284 -4.74 -5.65 -15.83
N SER A 285 -5.68 -6.36 -16.49
CA SER A 285 -7.10 -6.00 -16.47
C SER A 285 -7.68 -6.10 -15.07
N GLN A 286 -7.36 -7.16 -14.31
CA GLN A 286 -7.78 -7.31 -12.92
C GLN A 286 -7.23 -6.19 -12.04
N ARG A 287 -5.96 -5.79 -12.24
CA ARG A 287 -5.33 -4.71 -11.48
C ARG A 287 -6.02 -3.37 -11.73
N LEU A 288 -6.31 -3.03 -12.98
CA LEU A 288 -7.03 -1.81 -13.32
C LEU A 288 -8.46 -1.80 -12.77
N GLN A 289 -9.17 -2.91 -12.88
CA GLN A 289 -10.50 -3.03 -12.28
C GLN A 289 -10.43 -2.85 -10.75
N ALA A 290 -9.42 -3.43 -10.10
CA ALA A 290 -9.21 -3.30 -8.67
C ALA A 290 -9.04 -1.84 -8.22
N ILE A 291 -8.28 -1.06 -8.97
CA ILE A 291 -8.10 0.37 -8.75
C ILE A 291 -9.44 1.10 -8.91
N GLY A 292 -10.18 0.78 -9.98
CA GLY A 292 -11.46 1.41 -10.31
C GLY A 292 -12.61 1.11 -9.33
N ILE A 293 -12.43 0.24 -8.34
CA ILE A 293 -13.40 -0.11 -7.30
C ILE A 293 -12.83 0.01 -5.88
N ALA A 294 -11.75 0.77 -5.70
CA ALA A 294 -11.12 0.90 -4.40
C ALA A 294 -11.94 1.75 -3.44
N TYR A 295 -12.35 1.16 -2.31
CA TYR A 295 -12.97 1.84 -1.19
C TYR A 295 -11.94 2.66 -0.40
N ALA A 296 -10.77 2.06 -0.17
CA ALA A 296 -9.62 2.73 0.43
C ALA A 296 -8.38 2.53 -0.43
N SER A 297 -7.64 3.61 -0.67
CA SER A 297 -6.40 3.60 -1.48
C SER A 297 -5.24 2.97 -0.73
N ALA A 298 -5.23 3.07 0.60
CA ALA A 298 -4.25 2.43 1.46
C ALA A 298 -4.91 1.93 2.75
N VAL A 299 -4.53 0.72 3.15
CA VAL A 299 -4.90 0.10 4.43
C VAL A 299 -3.62 -0.31 5.12
N ASN A 300 -3.47 0.08 6.38
CA ASN A 300 -2.34 -0.32 7.20
C ASN A 300 -2.86 -0.94 8.49
N VAL A 301 -2.15 -1.93 9.02
CA VAL A 301 -2.45 -2.51 10.33
C VAL A 301 -1.27 -2.32 11.27
N SER A 302 -1.55 -1.77 12.45
CA SER A 302 -0.59 -1.74 13.55
C SER A 302 -0.97 -2.83 14.54
N ILE A 303 -0.03 -3.73 14.84
CA ILE A 303 -0.27 -4.90 15.69
C ILE A 303 0.77 -4.93 16.79
N GLY A 304 0.31 -5.07 18.03
CA GLY A 304 1.11 -5.45 19.18
C GLY A 304 0.64 -6.80 19.70
N VAL A 305 1.56 -7.60 20.22
CA VAL A 305 1.31 -8.88 20.90
C VAL A 305 1.78 -8.80 22.35
N ASP A 306 1.32 -9.72 23.20
CA ASP A 306 1.86 -9.86 24.55
C ASP A 306 3.39 -10.06 24.50
N PRO A 307 4.18 -9.50 25.45
CA PRO A 307 5.63 -9.68 25.48
C PRO A 307 6.13 -11.12 25.51
N ALA A 308 5.28 -12.07 25.91
CA ALA A 308 5.58 -13.51 25.88
C ALA A 308 5.36 -14.15 24.49
N LEU A 309 4.87 -13.37 23.53
CA LEU A 309 4.54 -13.80 22.18
C LEU A 309 5.39 -13.10 21.14
N GLU A 310 5.54 -13.74 19.98
CA GLU A 310 6.24 -13.20 18.82
C GLU A 310 5.43 -13.50 17.55
N ILE A 311 5.25 -12.50 16.68
CA ILE A 311 4.73 -12.74 15.33
C ILE A 311 5.90 -13.21 14.47
N ARG A 312 5.90 -14.48 14.07
CA ARG A 312 6.97 -15.06 13.23
C ARG A 312 6.74 -14.80 11.75
N TYR A 313 5.49 -15.00 11.33
CA TYR A 313 5.11 -14.84 9.93
C TYR A 313 3.77 -14.14 9.81
N ALA A 314 3.66 -13.32 8.77
CA ALA A 314 2.42 -12.71 8.37
C ALA A 314 2.22 -12.92 6.86
N PHE A 315 1.00 -13.30 6.47
CA PHE A 315 0.62 -13.52 5.09
C PHE A 315 -0.67 -12.80 4.77
N ARG A 316 -0.70 -12.12 3.65
CA ARG A 316 -1.95 -11.69 3.05
C ARG A 316 -2.49 -12.86 2.21
N LEU A 317 -3.71 -13.32 2.51
CA LEU A 317 -4.37 -14.42 1.80
C LEU A 317 -5.29 -13.92 0.70
N ARG A 318 -5.81 -12.70 0.84
CA ARG A 318 -6.67 -12.00 -0.12
C ARG A 318 -6.35 -10.52 -0.16
N PRO A 319 -6.47 -9.83 -1.32
CA PRO A 319 -6.91 -10.34 -2.63
C PRO A 319 -5.92 -11.27 -3.32
N ASP A 320 -4.63 -11.15 -3.04
CA ASP A 320 -3.56 -11.94 -3.62
C ASP A 320 -2.73 -12.55 -2.49
N LEU A 321 -2.31 -13.81 -2.64
CA LEU A 321 -1.43 -14.47 -1.68
C LEU A 321 -0.03 -13.83 -1.74
N SER A 322 0.44 -13.30 -0.60
CA SER A 322 1.73 -12.64 -0.51
C SER A 322 2.24 -12.67 0.93
N PRO A 323 3.53 -12.91 1.18
CA PRO A 323 4.14 -12.60 2.47
C PRO A 323 4.05 -11.09 2.72
N ILE A 324 3.87 -10.69 3.97
CA ILE A 324 3.86 -9.29 4.37
C ILE A 324 4.82 -9.08 5.55
N PRO A 325 5.45 -7.89 5.68
CA PRO A 325 6.35 -7.63 6.78
C PRO A 325 5.62 -7.75 8.11
N VAL A 326 6.33 -8.14 9.16
CA VAL A 326 5.79 -8.21 10.53
C VAL A 326 6.01 -6.92 11.32
N GLU A 327 6.84 -6.02 10.79
CA GLU A 327 7.11 -4.71 11.40
C GLU A 327 5.91 -3.78 11.25
N SER A 328 5.46 -3.24 12.36
CA SER A 328 4.30 -2.33 12.41
C SER A 328 4.71 -0.88 12.07
N PRO A 329 3.91 -0.14 11.26
CA PRO A 329 2.66 -0.52 10.62
C PRO A 329 2.86 -1.41 9.39
N ILE A 330 2.04 -2.45 9.24
CA ILE A 330 2.06 -3.39 8.13
C ILE A 330 1.17 -2.86 7.00
N PRO A 331 1.71 -2.55 5.81
CA PRO A 331 0.91 -2.12 4.67
C PRO A 331 0.17 -3.30 4.03
N LEU A 332 -1.14 -3.15 3.81
CA LEU A 332 -2.00 -4.19 3.24
C LEU A 332 -2.45 -3.88 1.81
N GLY A 333 -2.10 -2.70 1.29
CA GLY A 333 -2.55 -2.24 -0.02
C GLY A 333 -3.95 -1.62 0.00
N SER A 334 -4.66 -1.65 -1.12
CA SER A 334 -6.00 -1.06 -1.26
C SER A 334 -7.11 -2.04 -0.86
N LEU A 335 -8.15 -1.53 -0.18
CA LEU A 335 -9.38 -2.27 0.06
C LEU A 335 -10.39 -1.97 -1.06
N GLN A 336 -10.90 -2.99 -1.70
CA GLN A 336 -11.83 -2.90 -2.80
C GLN A 336 -13.27 -3.17 -2.35
N TYR A 337 -14.24 -2.51 -2.99
CA TYR A 337 -15.64 -2.89 -2.83
C TYR A 337 -15.85 -4.34 -3.30
N GLY A 338 -16.55 -5.13 -2.49
CA GLY A 338 -16.84 -6.54 -2.77
C GLY A 338 -15.67 -7.51 -2.65
N LYS A 339 -14.45 -7.02 -2.39
CA LYS A 339 -13.27 -7.88 -2.15
C LYS A 339 -12.61 -7.49 -0.85
N GLY A 340 -12.58 -8.40 0.11
CA GLY A 340 -11.94 -8.18 1.40
C GLY A 340 -10.42 -8.37 1.35
N ILE A 341 -9.75 -7.85 2.38
CA ILE A 341 -8.37 -8.18 2.71
C ILE A 341 -8.41 -9.22 3.83
N SER A 342 -7.66 -10.31 3.67
CA SER A 342 -7.50 -11.31 4.73
C SER A 342 -6.02 -11.47 5.04
N ILE A 343 -5.66 -11.37 6.30
CA ILE A 343 -4.30 -11.59 6.78
C ILE A 343 -4.27 -12.71 7.80
N LEU A 344 -3.28 -13.58 7.67
CA LEU A 344 -2.99 -14.66 8.60
C LEU A 344 -1.70 -14.31 9.35
N LEU A 345 -1.77 -14.34 10.67
CA LEU A 345 -0.61 -14.18 11.55
C LEU A 345 -0.27 -15.53 12.17
N GLU A 346 0.98 -15.93 12.09
CA GLU A 346 1.56 -17.00 12.88
C GLU A 346 2.22 -16.40 14.12
N ILE A 347 1.67 -16.73 15.28
CA ILE A 347 2.12 -16.23 16.58
C ILE A 347 2.79 -17.37 17.33
N TYR A 348 4.02 -17.15 17.75
CA TYR A 348 4.80 -18.10 18.53
C TYR A 348 4.79 -17.73 20.01
N ALA A 349 4.45 -18.70 20.84
CA ALA A 349 4.59 -18.63 22.29
C ALA A 349 5.71 -19.60 22.70
N LYS A 350 6.78 -19.10 23.31
CA LYS A 350 7.89 -19.96 23.77
C LYS A 350 7.47 -20.85 24.94
N SER A 351 6.73 -20.28 25.88
CA SER A 351 6.12 -20.97 27.02
C SER A 351 5.00 -20.10 27.59
N ILE A 352 3.98 -20.72 28.16
CA ILE A 352 2.88 -20.03 28.82
C ILE A 352 2.79 -20.55 30.26
N PRO A 353 3.09 -19.71 31.27
CA PRO A 353 3.07 -20.12 32.68
C PRO A 353 1.67 -20.56 33.14
N VAL A 354 1.60 -21.57 34.00
CA VAL A 354 0.34 -22.15 34.54
C VAL A 354 -0.49 -21.12 35.31
N ASN A 355 0.12 -20.10 35.86
CA ASN A 355 -0.56 -19.02 36.58
C ASN A 355 -1.14 -17.91 35.69
N THR A 356 -0.87 -17.98 34.36
CA THR A 356 -1.49 -17.07 33.40
C THR A 356 -2.96 -17.39 33.24
N ARG A 357 -3.84 -16.41 33.45
CA ARG A 357 -5.29 -16.59 33.32
C ARG A 357 -5.83 -16.21 31.95
N GLU A 358 -5.24 -15.22 31.37
CA GLU A 358 -5.64 -14.66 30.06
C GLU A 358 -4.37 -14.23 29.31
N LEU A 359 -4.37 -14.38 27.99
CA LEU A 359 -3.29 -13.96 27.11
C LEU A 359 -3.84 -13.04 26.02
N GLN A 360 -3.21 -11.88 25.85
CA GLN A 360 -3.49 -10.96 24.76
C GLN A 360 -2.76 -11.43 23.51
N LEU A 361 -3.46 -12.13 22.62
CA LEU A 361 -2.86 -12.66 21.39
C LEU A 361 -2.42 -11.57 20.45
N ALA A 362 -3.25 -10.55 20.26
CA ALA A 362 -2.91 -9.38 19.49
C ALA A 362 -3.84 -8.22 19.86
N SER A 363 -3.32 -7.02 19.82
CA SER A 363 -4.10 -5.79 19.90
C SER A 363 -3.59 -4.78 18.89
N GLY A 364 -4.45 -3.88 18.46
CA GLY A 364 -4.00 -2.89 17.50
C GLY A 364 -5.14 -2.17 16.80
N ARG A 365 -4.77 -1.62 15.63
CA ARG A 365 -5.72 -0.86 14.81
C ARG A 365 -5.44 -1.06 13.33
N VAL A 366 -6.50 -1.06 12.56
CA VAL A 366 -6.47 -0.95 11.10
C VAL A 366 -6.81 0.49 10.74
N THR A 367 -5.98 1.13 9.93
CA THR A 367 -6.20 2.48 9.43
C THR A 367 -6.45 2.44 7.93
N PHE A 368 -7.34 3.31 7.46
CA PHE A 368 -7.79 3.40 6.08
C PHE A 368 -7.58 4.81 5.55
N LYS A 369 -7.00 4.95 4.37
CA LYS A 369 -7.07 6.17 3.56
C LYS A 369 -8.19 5.98 2.55
N LEU A 370 -9.35 6.57 2.82
CA LEU A 370 -10.55 6.39 1.98
C LEU A 370 -10.38 7.07 0.63
N SER A 371 -10.88 6.42 -0.44
CA SER A 371 -10.73 6.89 -1.83
C SER A 371 -11.75 7.97 -2.23
N ALA A 372 -12.58 8.45 -1.31
CA ALA A 372 -13.53 9.53 -1.60
C ALA A 372 -12.82 10.83 -2.01
N GLN A 373 -13.49 11.68 -2.80
CA GLN A 373 -12.95 12.97 -3.31
C GLN A 373 -12.39 13.91 -2.24
N THR A 374 -12.88 13.79 -1.02
CA THR A 374 -12.30 14.39 0.17
C THR A 374 -11.67 13.27 0.97
N PHE A 375 -10.36 13.15 0.88
CA PHE A 375 -9.63 12.13 1.61
C PHE A 375 -9.98 12.19 3.09
N SER A 376 -10.62 11.16 3.57
CA SER A 376 -10.86 10.96 4.99
C SER A 376 -10.14 9.69 5.43
N HIS A 377 -9.69 9.70 6.67
CA HIS A 377 -9.09 8.54 7.30
C HIS A 377 -10.13 7.84 8.15
N GLY A 378 -10.12 6.52 8.09
CA GLY A 378 -10.94 5.67 8.95
C GLY A 378 -10.06 4.77 9.80
N ARG A 379 -10.62 4.23 10.88
CA ARG A 379 -9.91 3.26 11.71
C ARG A 379 -10.86 2.23 12.32
N LEU A 380 -10.34 1.03 12.56
CA LEU A 380 -10.96 -0.01 13.36
C LEU A 380 -9.93 -0.49 14.39
N ALA A 381 -10.29 -0.50 15.67
CA ALA A 381 -9.43 -1.04 16.72
C ALA A 381 -9.83 -2.49 17.03
N PHE A 382 -8.86 -3.28 17.52
CA PHE A 382 -9.09 -4.64 17.97
C PHE A 382 -8.23 -4.98 19.20
N ASP A 383 -8.76 -5.87 20.04
CA ASP A 383 -8.08 -6.46 21.18
C ASP A 383 -8.54 -7.93 21.28
N ILE A 384 -7.60 -8.84 21.06
CA ILE A 384 -7.86 -10.28 20.97
C ILE A 384 -7.28 -10.93 22.22
N ARG A 385 -8.14 -11.34 23.13
CA ARG A 385 -7.76 -12.04 24.34
C ARG A 385 -8.35 -13.44 24.38
N ARG A 386 -7.62 -14.36 24.97
CA ARG A 386 -8.07 -15.75 25.17
C ARG A 386 -7.74 -16.21 26.56
N PRO A 387 -8.67 -16.94 27.21
CA PRO A 387 -8.40 -17.57 28.47
C PRO A 387 -7.31 -18.63 28.33
N VAL A 388 -6.52 -18.76 29.38
CA VAL A 388 -5.49 -19.79 29.52
C VAL A 388 -6.00 -20.83 30.52
N ALA A 389 -5.93 -22.10 30.13
CA ALA A 389 -6.30 -23.20 31.02
C ALA A 389 -5.08 -24.10 31.26
N PRO A 390 -4.95 -24.68 32.48
CA PRO A 390 -4.01 -25.78 32.69
C PRO A 390 -4.46 -26.92 31.77
N GLU A 391 -3.51 -27.51 31.05
CA GLU A 391 -3.64 -28.56 30.04
C GLU A 391 -5.08 -28.95 29.67
N VAL A 392 -5.50 -28.64 28.46
CA VAL A 392 -6.76 -29.15 27.91
C VAL A 392 -6.37 -30.42 27.14
N GLU A 393 -6.80 -31.59 27.66
CA GLU A 393 -6.71 -32.85 26.95
C GLU A 393 -7.39 -32.80 25.56
#